data_aade856be360044c98d2d66e0a1f8915
#
_entry.id   aade856be360044c98d2d66e0a1f8915
#
_cell.length_a   1.000
_cell.length_b   1.000
_cell.length_c   1.000
_cell.angle_alpha   90.00
_cell.angle_beta   90.00
_cell.angle_gamma   90.00
#
_symmetry.space_group_name_H-M   'P 1'
#
loop_
_entity.id
_entity.type
_entity.pdbx_description
1 polymer ?
#
loop_
_entity_poly.entity_id
_entity_poly.type
_entity_poly.pdbx_seq_one_letter_code
_entity_poly.pdbx_strand_id
1 'polypeptide(L)'
;IVDDVISNVLLLKVLLTNEKFKIVTAGNGTQALEQVKKENPDLVLLDVMMLDISGFEVAQKMKADPEMAEIPIIFLTALNSTADIVKGFQVGGNDFISKPFNKEELIIRVTHQISLVAAKRIIVAQTEELRKTIMGRDKLYSVIAHDLRSPMGKCHLEYYDAAVLSRIVQRSA
;
A
#
# COMPACT_ATOMS: atom_id res chain seq x y z
N ILE A 1 -7.78 -12.36 9.69
CA ILE A 1 -8.99 -13.10 9.29
C ILE A 1 -10.14 -12.57 10.12
N VAL A 2 -11.23 -12.18 9.48
CA VAL A 2 -12.44 -11.66 10.10
C VAL A 2 -13.65 -12.46 9.61
N ASP A 3 -14.28 -13.23 10.50
CA ASP A 3 -15.46 -14.06 10.22
C ASP A 3 -16.12 -14.37 11.56
N ASP A 4 -17.44 -14.28 11.67
CA ASP A 4 -18.19 -14.56 12.90
C ASP A 4 -18.45 -16.06 13.11
N VAL A 5 -18.17 -16.89 12.10
CA VAL A 5 -18.25 -18.34 12.15
C VAL A 5 -16.90 -18.93 12.54
N ILE A 6 -16.76 -19.41 13.77
CA ILE A 6 -15.51 -19.93 14.33
C ILE A 6 -14.89 -21.03 13.46
N SER A 7 -15.69 -21.93 12.86
CA SER A 7 -15.18 -23.00 11.98
C SER A 7 -14.48 -22.46 10.74
N ASN A 8 -14.96 -21.36 10.17
CA ASN A 8 -14.32 -20.69 9.04
C ASN A 8 -12.97 -20.11 9.45
N VAL A 9 -12.93 -19.41 10.60
CA VAL A 9 -11.68 -18.84 11.14
C VAL A 9 -10.65 -19.92 11.39
N LEU A 10 -11.03 -21.05 11.99
CA LEU A 10 -10.13 -22.17 12.26
C LEU A 10 -9.59 -22.79 10.97
N LEU A 11 -10.47 -23.04 9.99
CA LEU A 11 -10.07 -23.59 8.69
C LEU A 11 -9.05 -22.68 8.00
N LEU A 12 -9.37 -21.39 7.84
CA LEU A 12 -8.50 -20.40 7.22
C LEU A 12 -7.16 -20.27 7.97
N LYS A 13 -7.21 -20.26 9.31
CA LYS A 13 -6.02 -20.21 10.15
C LYS A 13 -5.09 -21.40 9.89
N VAL A 14 -5.63 -22.62 9.83
CA VAL A 14 -4.84 -23.83 9.55
C VAL A 14 -4.21 -23.75 8.16
N LEU A 15 -5.01 -23.42 7.13
CA LEU A 15 -4.52 -23.35 5.75
C LEU A 15 -3.40 -22.33 5.59
N LEU A 16 -3.56 -21.12 6.15
CA LEU A 16 -2.59 -20.03 5.98
C LEU A 16 -1.37 -20.16 6.90
N THR A 17 -1.51 -20.76 8.09
CA THR A 17 -0.36 -21.01 8.97
C THR A 17 0.61 -22.03 8.32
N ASN A 18 0.08 -23.02 7.58
CA ASN A 18 0.92 -23.96 6.83
C ASN A 18 1.78 -23.26 5.76
N GLU A 19 1.33 -22.12 5.25
CA GLU A 19 2.06 -21.25 4.30
C GLU A 19 2.94 -20.19 5.00
N LYS A 20 3.15 -20.33 6.31
CA LYS A 20 4.01 -19.47 7.17
C LYS A 20 3.51 -18.03 7.34
N PHE A 21 2.23 -17.76 7.09
CA PHE A 21 1.65 -16.46 7.43
C PHE A 21 1.43 -16.32 8.94
N LYS A 22 1.71 -15.11 9.48
CA LYS A 22 1.29 -14.72 10.83
C LYS A 22 -0.19 -14.35 10.81
N ILE A 23 -1.01 -15.03 11.59
CA ILE A 23 -2.46 -14.88 11.55
C ILE A 23 -2.96 -14.15 12.81
N VAL A 24 -3.73 -13.09 12.58
CA VAL A 24 -4.56 -12.41 13.59
C VAL A 24 -6.02 -12.66 13.24
N THR A 25 -6.87 -12.84 14.22
CA THR A 25 -8.29 -13.16 14.02
C THR A 25 -9.20 -12.18 14.75
N ALA A 26 -10.36 -11.91 14.16
CA ALA A 26 -11.45 -11.16 14.78
C ALA A 26 -12.78 -11.88 14.50
N GLY A 27 -13.66 -11.93 15.48
CA GLY A 27 -14.94 -12.61 15.38
C GLY A 27 -16.11 -11.70 15.00
N ASN A 28 -15.87 -10.41 14.78
CA ASN A 28 -16.89 -9.45 14.32
C ASN A 28 -16.21 -8.21 13.74
N GLY A 29 -17.00 -7.34 13.10
CA GLY A 29 -16.46 -6.17 12.39
C GLY A 29 -15.91 -5.09 13.31
N THR A 30 -16.49 -4.90 14.50
CA THR A 30 -15.97 -3.94 15.48
C THR A 30 -14.59 -4.35 15.98
N GLN A 31 -14.44 -5.61 16.38
CA GLN A 31 -13.15 -6.18 16.76
C GLN A 31 -12.14 -6.14 15.63
N ALA A 32 -12.59 -6.34 14.38
CA ALA A 32 -11.73 -6.27 13.21
C ALA A 32 -11.05 -4.90 13.07
N LEU A 33 -11.82 -3.80 13.20
CA LEU A 33 -11.27 -2.44 13.09
C LEU A 33 -10.22 -2.16 14.17
N GLU A 34 -10.47 -2.61 15.42
CA GLU A 34 -9.50 -2.48 16.51
C GLU A 34 -8.20 -3.27 16.23
N GLN A 35 -8.34 -4.53 15.79
CA GLN A 35 -7.21 -5.39 15.48
C GLN A 35 -6.41 -4.90 14.28
N VAL A 36 -7.08 -4.43 13.23
CA VAL A 36 -6.39 -3.88 12.05
C VAL A 36 -5.55 -2.66 12.43
N LYS A 37 -6.10 -1.76 13.23
CA LYS A 37 -5.38 -0.56 13.71
C LYS A 37 -4.20 -0.90 14.60
N LYS A 38 -4.35 -1.89 15.47
CA LYS A 38 -3.31 -2.33 16.42
C LYS A 38 -2.17 -3.09 15.77
N GLU A 39 -2.52 -4.05 14.90
CA GLU A 39 -1.54 -5.01 14.34
C GLU A 39 -1.01 -4.61 12.96
N ASN A 40 -1.65 -3.64 12.28
CA ASN A 40 -1.30 -3.15 10.94
C ASN A 40 -0.97 -4.29 9.95
N PRO A 41 -1.94 -5.18 9.65
CA PRO A 41 -1.70 -6.37 8.85
C PRO A 41 -1.41 -6.03 7.39
N ASP A 42 -0.72 -6.94 6.69
CA ASP A 42 -0.44 -6.81 5.26
C ASP A 42 -1.64 -7.12 4.36
N LEU A 43 -2.66 -7.79 4.90
CA LEU A 43 -3.88 -8.18 4.19
C LEU A 43 -5.00 -8.48 5.19
N VAL A 44 -6.24 -8.14 4.84
CA VAL A 44 -7.44 -8.54 5.59
C VAL A 44 -8.29 -9.48 4.74
N LEU A 45 -8.57 -10.68 5.27
CA LEU A 45 -9.62 -11.56 4.79
C LEU A 45 -10.88 -11.24 5.57
N LEU A 46 -11.94 -10.79 4.92
CA LEU A 46 -13.09 -10.16 5.56
C LEU A 46 -14.39 -10.81 5.09
N ASP A 47 -15.09 -11.47 6.00
CA ASP A 47 -16.44 -11.96 5.70
C ASP A 47 -17.38 -10.78 5.42
N VAL A 48 -18.21 -10.93 4.39
CA VAL A 48 -19.23 -9.93 4.04
C VAL A 48 -20.42 -9.99 5.02
N MET A 49 -20.83 -11.18 5.41
CA MET A 49 -22.03 -11.42 6.22
C MET A 49 -21.65 -11.66 7.68
N MET A 50 -21.74 -10.63 8.52
CA MET A 50 -21.51 -10.69 9.96
C MET A 50 -22.68 -10.11 10.74
N LEU A 51 -22.84 -10.51 11.99
CA LEU A 51 -24.01 -10.17 12.82
C LEU A 51 -24.03 -8.72 13.30
N ASP A 52 -22.87 -8.07 13.52
CA ASP A 52 -22.77 -6.70 14.05
C ASP A 52 -22.80 -5.63 12.94
N ILE A 53 -21.71 -5.51 12.22
CA ILE A 53 -21.58 -4.65 11.04
C ILE A 53 -21.11 -5.48 9.86
N SER A 54 -21.63 -5.20 8.67
CA SER A 54 -21.28 -5.94 7.46
C SER A 54 -19.81 -5.73 7.07
N GLY A 55 -19.21 -6.73 6.40
CA GLY A 55 -17.85 -6.58 5.90
C GLY A 55 -17.69 -5.40 4.94
N PHE A 56 -18.74 -5.01 4.21
CA PHE A 56 -18.71 -3.81 3.36
C PHE A 56 -18.59 -2.53 4.19
N GLU A 57 -19.26 -2.44 5.34
CA GLU A 57 -19.14 -1.29 6.25
C GLU A 57 -17.79 -1.24 6.94
N VAL A 58 -17.22 -2.40 7.31
CA VAL A 58 -15.85 -2.50 7.82
C VAL A 58 -14.88 -1.97 6.77
N ALA A 59 -15.00 -2.42 5.50
CA ALA A 59 -14.15 -1.98 4.40
C ALA A 59 -14.25 -0.46 4.18
N GLN A 60 -15.47 0.11 4.17
CA GLN A 60 -15.67 1.56 4.05
C GLN A 60 -14.96 2.33 5.18
N LYS A 61 -15.08 1.87 6.42
CA LYS A 61 -14.41 2.50 7.58
C LYS A 61 -12.89 2.38 7.47
N MET A 62 -12.37 1.23 7.05
CA MET A 62 -10.93 1.06 6.81
C MET A 62 -10.42 2.00 5.72
N LYS A 63 -11.15 2.13 4.60
CA LYS A 63 -10.75 2.98 3.46
C LYS A 63 -10.89 4.48 3.75
N ALA A 64 -11.73 4.86 4.70
CA ALA A 64 -11.86 6.24 5.18
C ALA A 64 -10.77 6.66 6.17
N ASP A 65 -10.09 5.73 6.83
CA ASP A 65 -9.01 6.00 7.77
C ASP A 65 -7.64 5.93 7.05
N PRO A 66 -6.87 7.03 6.98
CA PRO A 66 -5.57 7.05 6.30
C PRO A 66 -4.56 6.01 6.81
N GLU A 67 -4.65 5.59 8.08
CA GLU A 67 -3.77 4.57 8.65
C GLU A 67 -4.08 3.16 8.13
N MET A 68 -5.32 2.90 7.69
CA MET A 68 -5.78 1.60 7.24
C MET A 68 -6.11 1.55 5.74
N ALA A 69 -6.23 2.71 5.07
CA ALA A 69 -6.73 2.82 3.70
C ALA A 69 -5.93 2.00 2.68
N GLU A 70 -4.62 1.87 2.89
CA GLU A 70 -3.72 1.17 2.00
C GLU A 70 -3.70 -0.36 2.19
N ILE A 71 -4.28 -0.87 3.28
CA ILE A 71 -4.33 -2.30 3.57
C ILE A 71 -5.31 -2.97 2.60
N PRO A 72 -4.87 -3.96 1.81
CA PRO A 72 -5.77 -4.67 0.89
C PRO A 72 -6.78 -5.54 1.63
N ILE A 73 -7.95 -5.68 1.02
CA ILE A 73 -9.08 -6.45 1.54
C ILE A 73 -9.48 -7.50 0.51
N ILE A 74 -9.51 -8.76 0.90
CA ILE A 74 -10.15 -9.85 0.15
C ILE A 74 -11.44 -10.19 0.87
N PHE A 75 -12.57 -10.04 0.18
CA PHE A 75 -13.84 -10.44 0.74
C PHE A 75 -14.05 -11.95 0.67
N LEU A 76 -14.55 -12.52 1.77
CA LEU A 76 -15.02 -13.88 1.86
C LEU A 76 -16.54 -13.86 1.74
N THR A 77 -17.12 -14.53 0.74
CA THR A 77 -18.54 -14.35 0.47
C THR A 77 -19.23 -15.62 0.01
N ALA A 78 -20.45 -15.85 0.49
CA ALA A 78 -21.41 -16.77 -0.11
C ALA A 78 -22.26 -16.07 -1.20
N LEU A 79 -22.13 -14.74 -1.36
CA LEU A 79 -22.87 -13.94 -2.33
C LEU A 79 -22.25 -14.11 -3.72
N ASN A 80 -23.05 -14.60 -4.64
CA ASN A 80 -22.63 -14.84 -6.04
C ASN A 80 -23.25 -13.85 -7.03
N SER A 81 -23.93 -12.80 -6.52
CA SER A 81 -24.54 -11.82 -7.41
C SER A 81 -23.50 -10.84 -7.95
N THR A 82 -23.62 -10.49 -9.23
CA THR A 82 -22.77 -9.46 -9.83
C THR A 82 -22.85 -8.13 -9.08
N ALA A 83 -24.03 -7.80 -8.53
CA ALA A 83 -24.26 -6.57 -7.78
C ALA A 83 -23.40 -6.52 -6.49
N ASP A 84 -23.29 -7.63 -5.77
CA ASP A 84 -22.48 -7.69 -4.55
C ASP A 84 -20.98 -7.59 -4.84
N ILE A 85 -20.53 -8.22 -5.92
CA ILE A 85 -19.15 -8.12 -6.38
C ILE A 85 -18.81 -6.67 -6.75
N VAL A 86 -19.66 -6.01 -7.53
CA VAL A 86 -19.48 -4.60 -7.91
C VAL A 86 -19.46 -3.71 -6.67
N LYS A 87 -20.40 -3.91 -5.74
CA LYS A 87 -20.45 -3.17 -4.48
C LYS A 87 -19.15 -3.31 -3.68
N GLY A 88 -18.63 -4.54 -3.58
CA GLY A 88 -17.40 -4.78 -2.83
C GLY A 88 -16.19 -4.07 -3.42
N PHE A 89 -16.04 -4.04 -4.76
CA PHE A 89 -14.98 -3.23 -5.38
C PHE A 89 -15.19 -1.72 -5.16
N GLN A 90 -16.44 -1.24 -5.22
CA GLN A 90 -16.77 0.17 -4.96
C GLN A 90 -16.42 0.63 -3.54
N VAL A 91 -16.53 -0.26 -2.54
CA VAL A 91 -16.14 0.05 -1.16
C VAL A 91 -14.65 -0.17 -0.89
N GLY A 92 -13.86 -0.49 -1.92
CA GLY A 92 -12.40 -0.58 -1.85
C GLY A 92 -11.86 -1.99 -1.59
N GLY A 93 -12.65 -3.04 -1.82
CA GLY A 93 -12.16 -4.42 -1.85
C GLY A 93 -11.21 -4.65 -3.02
N ASN A 94 -10.19 -5.48 -2.82
CA ASN A 94 -9.17 -5.79 -3.81
C ASN A 94 -9.44 -7.10 -4.53
N ASP A 95 -10.14 -8.06 -3.89
CA ASP A 95 -10.47 -9.35 -4.47
C ASP A 95 -11.60 -10.03 -3.68
N PHE A 96 -12.06 -11.20 -4.17
CA PHE A 96 -13.12 -12.02 -3.59
C PHE A 96 -12.75 -13.48 -3.57
N ILE A 97 -13.17 -14.20 -2.53
CA ILE A 97 -13.09 -15.66 -2.43
C ILE A 97 -14.47 -16.18 -2.05
N SER A 98 -15.01 -17.07 -2.87
CA SER A 98 -16.32 -17.67 -2.62
C SER A 98 -16.25 -18.75 -1.53
N LYS A 99 -17.30 -18.80 -0.72
CA LYS A 99 -17.54 -19.92 0.20
C LYS A 99 -18.36 -21.01 -0.54
N PRO A 100 -18.06 -22.31 -0.41
CA PRO A 100 -17.01 -22.91 0.42
C PRO A 100 -15.60 -22.69 -0.16
N PHE A 101 -14.59 -22.55 0.73
CA PHE A 101 -13.23 -22.20 0.33
C PHE A 101 -12.54 -23.33 -0.44
N ASN A 102 -12.01 -23.02 -1.61
CA ASN A 102 -11.01 -23.86 -2.28
C ASN A 102 -9.62 -23.47 -1.75
N LYS A 103 -8.84 -24.47 -1.32
CA LYS A 103 -7.51 -24.24 -0.72
C LYS A 103 -6.55 -23.58 -1.69
N GLU A 104 -6.48 -24.10 -2.92
CA GLU A 104 -5.55 -23.64 -3.94
C GLU A 104 -5.88 -22.19 -4.35
N GLU A 105 -7.17 -21.90 -4.55
CA GLU A 105 -7.64 -20.54 -4.88
C GLU A 105 -7.30 -19.54 -3.76
N LEU A 106 -7.59 -19.92 -2.51
CA LEU A 106 -7.28 -19.08 -1.33
C LEU A 106 -5.80 -18.70 -1.29
N ILE A 107 -4.93 -19.71 -1.38
CA ILE A 107 -3.48 -19.52 -1.28
C ILE A 107 -2.98 -18.64 -2.43
N ILE A 108 -3.41 -18.90 -3.67
CA ILE A 108 -3.00 -18.10 -4.84
C ILE A 108 -3.41 -16.63 -4.67
N ARG A 109 -4.68 -16.35 -4.30
CA ARG A 109 -5.17 -14.98 -4.15
C ARG A 109 -4.47 -14.24 -3.01
N VAL A 110 -4.31 -14.87 -1.85
CA VAL A 110 -3.60 -14.31 -0.71
C VAL A 110 -2.14 -14.00 -1.07
N THR A 111 -1.43 -14.97 -1.65
CA THR A 111 -0.02 -14.78 -2.04
C THR A 111 0.13 -13.68 -3.08
N HIS A 112 -0.77 -13.60 -4.05
CA HIS A 112 -0.77 -12.54 -5.06
C HIS A 112 -0.92 -11.15 -4.42
N GLN A 113 -1.89 -10.96 -3.52
CA GLN A 113 -2.09 -9.68 -2.84
C GLN A 113 -0.90 -9.29 -1.94
N ILE A 114 -0.34 -10.24 -1.21
CA ILE A 114 0.87 -10.01 -0.40
C ILE A 114 2.06 -9.63 -1.28
N SER A 115 2.22 -10.26 -2.44
CA SER A 115 3.29 -9.90 -3.40
C SER A 115 3.13 -8.47 -3.93
N LEU A 116 1.90 -8.03 -4.21
CA LEU A 116 1.62 -6.66 -4.62
C LEU A 116 1.97 -5.65 -3.51
N VAL A 117 1.64 -5.94 -2.25
CA VAL A 117 2.01 -5.11 -1.10
C VAL A 117 3.54 -5.00 -0.97
N ALA A 118 4.24 -6.13 -1.07
CA ALA A 118 5.70 -6.16 -0.99
C ALA A 118 6.34 -5.34 -2.13
N ALA A 119 5.86 -5.52 -3.38
CA ALA A 119 6.34 -4.74 -4.53
C ALA A 119 6.11 -3.23 -4.35
N LYS A 120 4.91 -2.84 -3.88
CA LYS A 120 4.59 -1.42 -3.59
C LYS A 120 5.55 -0.82 -2.55
N ARG A 121 5.84 -1.56 -1.47
CA ARG A 121 6.79 -1.11 -0.43
C ARG A 121 8.20 -0.89 -0.98
N ILE A 122 8.68 -1.79 -1.85
CA ILE A 122 9.99 -1.65 -2.49
C ILE A 122 10.03 -0.40 -3.36
N ILE A 123 9.01 -0.18 -4.20
CA ILE A 123 8.93 0.99 -5.08
C ILE A 123 8.93 2.29 -4.26
N VAL A 124 8.13 2.37 -3.19
CA VAL A 124 8.08 3.55 -2.32
C VAL A 124 9.44 3.81 -1.66
N ALA A 125 10.11 2.78 -1.15
CA ALA A 125 11.42 2.91 -0.53
C ALA A 125 12.48 3.41 -1.53
N GLN A 126 12.53 2.86 -2.74
CA GLN A 126 13.46 3.28 -3.80
C GLN A 126 13.18 4.72 -4.26
N THR A 127 11.91 5.09 -4.39
CA THR A 127 11.52 6.46 -4.77
C THR A 127 11.98 7.48 -3.74
N GLU A 128 11.85 7.16 -2.45
CA GLU A 128 12.28 8.04 -1.37
C GLU A 128 13.82 8.17 -1.31
N GLU A 129 14.55 7.07 -1.52
CA GLU A 129 16.01 7.09 -1.60
C GLU A 129 16.51 7.93 -2.77
N LEU A 130 15.90 7.77 -3.95
CA LEU A 130 16.20 8.57 -5.14
C LEU A 130 15.94 10.06 -4.88
N ARG A 131 14.80 10.39 -4.26
CA ARG A 131 14.45 11.77 -3.89
C ARG A 131 15.49 12.40 -2.97
N LYS A 132 15.95 11.67 -1.95
CA LYS A 132 17.02 12.15 -1.05
C LYS A 132 18.32 12.40 -1.80
N THR A 133 18.69 11.51 -2.72
CA THR A 133 19.89 11.66 -3.54
C THR A 133 19.83 12.91 -4.44
N ILE A 134 18.70 13.16 -5.09
CA ILE A 134 18.46 14.35 -5.92
C ILE A 134 18.57 15.61 -5.06
N MET A 135 17.89 15.67 -3.93
CA MET A 135 17.95 16.83 -3.03
C MET A 135 19.36 17.11 -2.51
N GLY A 136 20.13 16.05 -2.20
CA GLY A 136 21.54 16.18 -1.80
C GLY A 136 22.41 16.76 -2.89
N ARG A 137 22.22 16.33 -4.14
CA ARG A 137 22.91 16.84 -5.30
C ARG A 137 22.60 18.33 -5.55
N ASP A 138 21.33 18.69 -5.50
CA ASP A 138 20.88 20.08 -5.73
C ASP A 138 21.41 21.04 -4.66
N LYS A 139 21.47 20.57 -3.40
CA LYS A 139 22.11 21.33 -2.31
C LYS A 139 23.61 21.53 -2.57
N LEU A 140 24.32 20.51 -3.04
CA LEU A 140 25.74 20.59 -3.39
C LEU A 140 25.97 21.60 -4.52
N TYR A 141 25.17 21.56 -5.59
CA TYR A 141 25.25 22.53 -6.68
C TYR A 141 24.99 23.97 -6.21
N SER A 142 24.04 24.16 -5.29
CA SER A 142 23.76 25.48 -4.71
C SER A 142 24.96 26.02 -3.92
N VAL A 143 25.63 25.19 -3.12
CA VAL A 143 26.84 25.57 -2.36
C VAL A 143 27.99 25.92 -3.31
N ILE A 144 28.26 25.08 -4.31
CA ILE A 144 29.32 25.32 -5.31
C ILE A 144 29.04 26.62 -6.08
N ALA A 145 27.81 26.84 -6.52
CA ALA A 145 27.41 28.08 -7.22
C ALA A 145 27.56 29.33 -6.35
N HIS A 146 27.30 29.22 -5.04
CA HIS A 146 27.53 30.29 -4.07
C HIS A 146 29.02 30.58 -3.88
N ASP A 147 29.82 29.52 -3.68
CA ASP A 147 31.26 29.66 -3.40
C ASP A 147 32.05 30.14 -4.64
N LEU A 148 31.64 29.77 -5.84
CA LEU A 148 32.20 30.30 -7.08
C LEU A 148 31.80 31.76 -7.35
N ARG A 149 30.69 32.24 -6.81
CA ARG A 149 30.27 33.64 -6.89
C ARG A 149 31.03 34.56 -5.94
N SER A 150 31.47 34.02 -4.81
CA SER A 150 32.14 34.80 -3.74
C SER A 150 33.55 35.32 -4.08
N PRO A 151 34.43 34.63 -4.82
CA PRO A 151 35.75 35.15 -5.21
C PRO A 151 35.72 36.07 -6.41
N MET A 152 34.65 36.07 -7.24
CA MET A 152 34.61 36.85 -8.50
C MET A 152 34.11 38.29 -8.34
N GLY A 153 33.80 38.73 -7.11
CA GLY A 153 33.37 40.13 -6.82
C GLY A 153 34.46 41.16 -6.95
N LYS A 154 35.70 40.81 -7.31
CA LYS A 154 36.85 41.75 -7.47
C LYS A 154 37.66 41.60 -8.77
N CYS A 155 37.26 40.72 -9.68
CA CYS A 155 37.86 40.69 -11.00
C CYS A 155 36.84 41.03 -12.07
N HIS A 156 37.07 42.14 -12.75
CA HIS A 156 36.40 42.56 -13.96
C HIS A 156 36.45 41.40 -14.98
N LEU A 157 35.35 40.76 -15.23
CA LEU A 157 35.12 39.91 -16.38
C LEU A 157 33.72 40.24 -16.93
N GLU A 158 33.68 41.32 -17.72
CA GLU A 158 32.73 41.41 -18.83
C GLU A 158 32.97 40.19 -19.73
N TYR A 159 31.88 39.62 -20.21
CA TYR A 159 31.83 38.48 -21.15
C TYR A 159 31.86 37.08 -20.56
N TYR A 160 30.72 36.66 -20.01
CA TYR A 160 30.16 35.34 -20.31
C TYR A 160 28.63 35.41 -20.24
N ASP A 161 28.04 35.40 -21.43
CA ASP A 161 26.61 35.48 -21.67
C ASP A 161 25.87 34.29 -21.03
N ALA A 162 24.78 34.57 -20.33
CA ALA A 162 23.87 33.57 -19.69
C ALA A 162 23.38 32.52 -20.70
N ALA A 163 23.51 32.75 -21.99
CA ALA A 163 23.17 31.83 -23.07
C ALA A 163 24.12 30.61 -23.18
N VAL A 164 25.33 30.67 -22.64
CA VAL A 164 26.27 29.53 -22.69
C VAL A 164 25.94 28.51 -21.58
N LEU A 165 25.53 28.96 -20.42
CA LEU A 165 25.16 28.04 -19.31
C LEU A 165 23.85 27.30 -19.57
N SER A 166 22.90 27.89 -20.30
CA SER A 166 21.65 27.20 -20.65
C SER A 166 21.87 26.07 -21.69
N ARG A 167 22.87 26.16 -22.53
CA ARG A 167 23.20 25.13 -23.54
C ARG A 167 23.89 23.88 -22.94
N ILE A 168 24.57 24.02 -21.81
CA ILE A 168 25.20 22.88 -21.11
C ILE A 168 24.16 22.06 -20.38
N VAL A 169 23.14 22.69 -19.80
CA VAL A 169 22.05 22.00 -19.07
C VAL A 169 21.12 21.22 -20.03
N GLN A 170 20.92 21.69 -21.26
CA GLN A 170 20.05 21.02 -22.26
C GLN A 170 20.69 19.82 -22.98
N ARG A 171 21.98 19.55 -22.78
CA ARG A 171 22.68 18.39 -23.40
C ARG A 171 22.81 17.19 -22.47
N SER A 172 22.27 17.25 -21.27
CA SER A 172 22.31 16.16 -20.27
C SER A 172 20.90 15.63 -19.91
N ALA A 173 19.90 15.86 -20.77
CA ALA A 173 18.56 15.27 -20.69
C ALA A 173 18.36 14.25 -21.83
#